data_ef0f86d1c9c6fc57e89ced762bc54220
#
_entry.id   ef0f86d1c9c6fc57e89ced762bc54220
#
_cell.length_a   1.000
_cell.length_b   1.000
_cell.length_c   1.000
_cell.angle_alpha   90.00
_cell.angle_beta   90.00
_cell.angle_gamma   90.00
#
_symmetry.space_group_name_H-M   'P 1'
#
loop_
_entity.id
_entity.type
_entity.pdbx_description
1 polymer ?
#
loop_
_entity_poly.entity_id
_entity_poly.type
_entity_poly.pdbx_seq_one_letter_code
_entity_poly.pdbx_strand_id
1 'polypeptide(L)'
;MRKPFFVILLVVLLPLAAAAQSKDRRGQGYFFVAPTTTSAGVFGVHIGGGGEGLVYKGLGVGGEIGYLGASRELSRGIGVLSPNVSYNFTRASRSGKFAPFVTGGYTLLAGSDALHAVNVGGGLNWWFKDRLGLRLEFRDHVAVRFNSAHIFGVRIGLAFR
;
A
#
# COMPACT_ATOMS: atom_id res chain seq x y z
N MET A 1 -12.47 17.16 21.76
CA MET A 1 -11.63 15.97 21.87
C MET A 1 -11.04 15.59 20.50
N ARG A 2 -9.96 16.25 20.02
CA ARG A 2 -9.37 16.10 18.67
C ARG A 2 -7.88 15.70 18.66
N LYS A 3 -7.34 15.19 19.80
CA LYS A 3 -5.88 14.96 19.94
C LYS A 3 -5.34 13.57 19.53
N PRO A 4 -6.09 12.45 19.46
CA PRO A 4 -5.47 11.16 19.11
C PRO A 4 -5.12 11.03 17.63
N PHE A 5 -5.83 11.73 16.72
CA PHE A 5 -5.61 11.61 15.28
C PHE A 5 -4.24 12.15 14.83
N PHE A 6 -3.76 13.22 15.45
CA PHE A 6 -2.45 13.81 15.16
C PHE A 6 -1.28 12.94 15.62
N VAL A 7 -1.44 12.23 16.74
CA VAL A 7 -0.40 11.35 17.30
C VAL A 7 -0.24 10.11 16.41
N ILE A 8 -1.34 9.54 15.92
CA ILE A 8 -1.31 8.36 15.03
C ILE A 8 -0.68 8.73 13.68
N LEU A 9 -0.99 9.90 13.14
CA LEU A 9 -0.39 10.39 11.89
C LEU A 9 1.13 10.61 12.05
N LEU A 10 1.57 11.13 13.18
CA LEU A 10 2.99 11.35 13.47
C LEU A 10 3.76 10.04 13.63
N VAL A 11 3.16 9.03 14.27
CA VAL A 11 3.79 7.70 14.48
C VAL A 11 3.93 6.93 13.16
N VAL A 12 3.03 7.14 12.18
CA VAL A 12 3.12 6.52 10.85
C VAL A 12 4.13 7.25 9.95
N LEU A 13 4.32 8.56 10.13
CA LEU A 13 5.26 9.37 9.32
C LEU A 13 6.72 9.25 9.79
N LEU A 14 6.97 8.95 11.07
CA LEU A 14 8.33 8.80 11.60
C LEU A 14 9.16 7.69 10.95
N PRO A 15 8.66 6.48 10.71
CA PRO A 15 9.43 5.45 10.01
C PRO A 15 9.66 5.77 8.52
N LEU A 16 8.79 6.53 7.87
CA LEU A 16 9.00 7.00 6.49
C LEU A 16 10.18 7.98 6.41
N ALA A 17 10.30 8.90 7.36
CA ALA A 17 11.42 9.86 7.42
C ALA A 17 12.74 9.15 7.76
N ALA A 18 12.73 8.15 8.62
CA ALA A 18 13.91 7.36 8.99
C ALA A 18 14.40 6.49 7.82
N ALA A 19 13.50 5.89 7.05
CA ALA A 19 13.83 5.11 5.87
C ALA A 19 14.47 5.96 4.76
N ALA A 20 14.04 7.22 4.61
CA ALA A 20 14.58 8.16 3.62
C ALA A 20 16.01 8.66 3.94
N GLN A 21 16.46 8.57 5.20
CA GLN A 21 17.76 9.07 5.64
C GLN A 21 18.85 7.99 5.72
N SER A 22 18.51 6.72 5.60
CA SER A 22 19.47 5.64 5.71
C SER A 22 20.30 5.54 4.41
N LYS A 23 21.63 5.56 4.57
CA LYS A 23 22.61 5.36 3.50
C LYS A 23 22.55 3.94 2.91
N ASP A 24 22.04 3.01 3.66
CA ASP A 24 21.65 1.66 3.25
C ASP A 24 20.22 1.69 2.73
N ARG A 25 20.01 1.31 1.48
CA ARG A 25 18.70 1.24 0.79
C ARG A 25 17.79 0.16 1.36
N ARG A 26 17.51 0.24 2.69
CA ARG A 26 16.73 -0.75 3.44
C ARG A 26 15.26 -0.38 3.57
N GLY A 27 14.82 0.71 2.98
CA GLY A 27 13.44 1.17 3.02
C GLY A 27 13.00 1.80 1.73
N GLN A 28 11.70 1.77 1.49
CA GLN A 28 11.06 2.50 0.40
C GLN A 28 9.73 3.07 0.85
N GLY A 29 9.41 4.26 0.34
CA GLY A 29 8.12 4.87 0.45
C GLY A 29 7.45 4.94 -0.91
N TYR A 30 6.13 5.08 -0.96
CA TYR A 30 5.39 5.22 -2.21
C TYR A 30 4.05 5.91 -2.02
N PHE A 31 3.58 6.55 -3.09
CA PHE A 31 2.21 7.01 -3.26
C PHE A 31 1.59 6.31 -4.45
N PHE A 32 0.28 6.08 -4.40
CA PHE A 32 -0.43 5.40 -5.48
C PHE A 32 -1.84 5.94 -5.68
N VAL A 33 -2.33 5.73 -6.89
CA VAL A 33 -3.74 5.78 -7.27
C VAL A 33 -4.13 4.45 -7.88
N ALA A 34 -5.33 3.97 -7.57
CA ALA A 34 -5.83 2.70 -8.06
C ALA A 34 -7.31 2.78 -8.44
N PRO A 35 -7.66 2.61 -9.69
CA PRO A 35 -9.00 2.17 -10.04
C PRO A 35 -9.28 0.82 -9.38
N THR A 36 -10.45 0.69 -8.79
CA THR A 36 -10.88 -0.51 -8.07
C THR A 36 -12.24 -0.97 -8.55
N THR A 37 -12.49 -2.26 -8.40
CA THR A 37 -13.83 -2.84 -8.59
C THR A 37 -14.13 -3.84 -7.47
N THR A 38 -15.39 -3.92 -7.07
CA THR A 38 -15.85 -4.92 -6.11
C THR A 38 -16.44 -6.13 -6.82
N SER A 39 -16.58 -7.25 -6.11
CA SER A 39 -17.32 -8.43 -6.61
C SER A 39 -18.78 -8.14 -6.97
N ALA A 40 -19.36 -7.06 -6.41
CA ALA A 40 -20.69 -6.57 -6.76
C ALA A 40 -20.71 -5.61 -7.98
N GLY A 41 -19.57 -5.43 -8.67
CA GLY A 41 -19.47 -4.56 -9.84
C GLY A 41 -19.45 -3.05 -9.53
N VAL A 42 -19.20 -2.66 -8.28
CA VAL A 42 -19.07 -1.25 -7.93
C VAL A 42 -17.66 -0.78 -8.26
N PHE A 43 -17.55 0.25 -9.08
CA PHE A 43 -16.28 0.90 -9.41
C PHE A 43 -15.94 1.99 -8.39
N GLY A 44 -14.66 2.09 -8.06
CA GLY A 44 -14.13 3.08 -7.13
C GLY A 44 -12.71 3.50 -7.46
N VAL A 45 -12.19 4.40 -6.62
CA VAL A 45 -10.81 4.85 -6.66
C VAL A 45 -10.23 4.75 -5.26
N HIS A 46 -9.07 4.12 -5.15
CA HIS A 46 -8.27 4.06 -3.94
C HIS A 46 -7.01 4.90 -4.15
N ILE A 47 -6.82 5.90 -3.30
CA ILE A 47 -5.61 6.72 -3.29
C ILE A 47 -4.93 6.57 -1.94
N GLY A 48 -3.61 6.52 -1.93
CA GLY A 48 -2.91 6.36 -0.67
C GLY A 48 -1.41 6.44 -0.80
N GLY A 49 -0.76 6.20 0.31
CA GLY A 49 0.67 6.11 0.41
C GLY A 49 1.07 5.13 1.49
N GLY A 50 2.29 4.66 1.39
CA GLY A 50 2.84 3.71 2.33
C GLY A 50 4.34 3.70 2.33
N GLY A 51 4.86 2.83 3.14
CA GLY A 51 6.29 2.57 3.21
C GLY A 51 6.57 1.21 3.81
N GLU A 52 7.73 0.68 3.45
CA GLU A 52 8.23 -0.57 3.99
C GLU A 52 9.71 -0.48 4.30
N GLY A 53 10.13 -1.15 5.36
CA GLY A 53 11.53 -1.40 5.70
C GLY A 53 11.90 -2.83 5.35
N LEU A 54 13.01 -3.03 4.65
CA LEU A 54 13.55 -4.36 4.36
C LEU A 54 14.27 -4.88 5.61
N VAL A 55 13.73 -5.92 6.22
CA VAL A 55 14.27 -6.49 7.47
C VAL A 55 15.26 -7.61 7.20
N TYR A 56 15.08 -8.41 6.15
CA TYR A 56 15.98 -9.52 5.82
C TYR A 56 15.84 -9.96 4.35
N LYS A 57 16.95 -9.94 3.58
CA LYS A 57 17.08 -10.54 2.22
C LYS A 57 15.84 -10.38 1.30
N GLY A 58 15.29 -9.20 1.21
CA GLY A 58 14.11 -8.90 0.39
C GLY A 58 12.78 -8.98 1.15
N LEU A 59 12.76 -9.54 2.37
CA LEU A 59 11.60 -9.49 3.25
C LEU A 59 11.43 -8.08 3.78
N GLY A 60 10.27 -7.49 3.57
CA GLY A 60 9.86 -6.17 4.02
C GLY A 60 8.68 -6.22 4.97
N VAL A 61 8.65 -5.27 5.90
CA VAL A 61 7.51 -5.01 6.77
C VAL A 61 7.16 -3.54 6.64
N GLY A 62 5.89 -3.25 6.49
CA GLY A 62 5.43 -1.89 6.26
C GLY A 62 3.96 -1.68 6.51
N GLY A 63 3.48 -0.55 6.06
CA GLY A 63 2.07 -0.20 6.16
C GLY A 63 1.67 0.87 5.16
N GLU A 64 0.40 0.93 4.94
CA GLU A 64 -0.25 1.86 4.01
C GLU A 64 -1.39 2.58 4.72
N ILE A 65 -1.59 3.82 4.33
CA ILE A 65 -2.78 4.60 4.67
C ILE A 65 -3.37 5.16 3.38
N GLY A 66 -4.67 5.14 3.27
CA GLY A 66 -5.33 5.59 2.05
C GLY A 66 -6.79 5.96 2.26
N TYR A 67 -7.41 6.30 1.15
CA TYR A 67 -8.81 6.66 1.04
C TYR A 67 -9.42 5.90 -0.15
N LEU A 68 -10.52 5.19 0.09
CA LEU A 68 -11.26 4.45 -0.92
C LEU A 68 -12.64 5.05 -1.07
N GLY A 69 -12.97 5.54 -2.26
CA GLY A 69 -14.28 6.11 -2.58
C GLY A 69 -14.89 5.46 -3.81
N ALA A 70 -16.22 5.29 -3.80
CA ALA A 70 -16.96 4.88 -4.98
C ALA A 70 -16.94 6.00 -6.03
N SER A 71 -16.80 5.67 -7.30
CA SER A 71 -16.67 6.65 -8.39
C SER A 71 -17.87 7.61 -8.51
N ARG A 72 -19.04 7.18 -8.05
CA ARG A 72 -20.27 8.01 -8.06
C ARG A 72 -20.43 8.91 -6.82
N GLU A 73 -19.70 8.61 -5.73
CA GLU A 73 -19.79 9.32 -4.44
C GLU A 73 -18.43 9.38 -3.74
N LEU A 74 -17.45 10.00 -4.38
CA LEU A 74 -16.09 10.09 -3.83
C LEU A 74 -16.03 10.77 -2.46
N SER A 75 -16.96 11.68 -2.16
CA SER A 75 -17.02 12.40 -0.88
C SER A 75 -17.41 11.51 0.31
N ARG A 76 -18.02 10.35 0.06
CA ARG A 76 -18.45 9.38 1.09
C ARG A 76 -17.52 8.17 1.18
N GLY A 77 -16.28 8.33 0.83
CA GLY A 77 -15.31 7.25 0.91
C GLY A 77 -14.91 6.92 2.35
N ILE A 78 -14.13 5.87 2.47
CA ILE A 78 -13.67 5.28 3.73
C ILE A 78 -12.15 5.35 3.84
N GLY A 79 -11.65 5.46 5.06
CA GLY A 79 -10.23 5.36 5.37
C GLY A 79 -9.74 3.91 5.24
N VAL A 80 -8.54 3.74 4.75
CA VAL A 80 -7.88 2.43 4.59
C VAL A 80 -6.58 2.45 5.37
N LEU A 81 -6.37 1.45 6.23
CA LEU A 81 -5.12 1.22 6.95
C LEU A 81 -4.70 -0.23 6.74
N SER A 82 -3.49 -0.45 6.23
CA SER A 82 -3.02 -1.80 5.89
C SER A 82 -1.59 -2.04 6.35
N PRO A 83 -1.37 -2.70 7.50
CA PRO A 83 -0.09 -3.32 7.80
C PRO A 83 0.16 -4.49 6.85
N ASN A 84 1.37 -4.55 6.28
CA ASN A 84 1.73 -5.50 5.24
C ASN A 84 3.11 -6.11 5.48
N VAL A 85 3.27 -7.34 5.00
CA VAL A 85 4.55 -7.99 4.78
C VAL A 85 4.75 -8.13 3.28
N SER A 86 5.95 -7.89 2.81
CA SER A 86 6.32 -8.00 1.39
C SER A 86 7.55 -8.86 1.20
N TYR A 87 7.69 -9.45 0.03
CA TYR A 87 8.93 -10.06 -0.40
C TYR A 87 9.36 -9.45 -1.74
N ASN A 88 10.47 -8.74 -1.73
CA ASN A 88 11.03 -8.06 -2.88
C ASN A 88 12.12 -8.94 -3.51
N PHE A 89 11.94 -9.32 -4.77
CA PHE A 89 12.88 -10.14 -5.53
C PHE A 89 14.06 -9.28 -6.02
N THR A 90 14.90 -8.83 -5.11
CA THR A 90 15.99 -7.87 -5.37
C THR A 90 17.06 -8.39 -6.36
N ARG A 91 17.12 -9.71 -6.59
CA ARG A 91 18.03 -10.37 -7.51
C ARG A 91 17.43 -10.65 -8.90
N ALA A 92 16.17 -10.31 -9.14
CA ALA A 92 15.48 -10.60 -10.41
C ALA A 92 16.05 -9.81 -11.59
N SER A 93 16.73 -8.69 -11.35
CA SER A 93 17.36 -7.88 -12.39
C SER A 93 18.83 -7.64 -12.08
N ARG A 94 19.71 -7.97 -13.01
CA ARG A 94 21.16 -7.68 -12.93
C ARG A 94 21.45 -6.17 -12.79
N SER A 95 20.61 -5.33 -13.38
CA SER A 95 20.76 -3.87 -13.31
C SER A 95 20.18 -3.25 -12.05
N GLY A 96 19.42 -4.02 -11.24
CA GLY A 96 18.70 -3.53 -10.07
C GLY A 96 17.57 -2.52 -10.39
N LYS A 97 17.28 -2.31 -11.68
CA LYS A 97 16.23 -1.37 -12.11
C LYS A 97 14.82 -1.93 -11.97
N PHE A 98 14.66 -3.23 -12.07
CA PHE A 98 13.37 -3.92 -11.94
C PHE A 98 13.38 -4.78 -10.69
N ALA A 99 12.44 -4.53 -9.80
CA ALA A 99 12.28 -5.26 -8.56
C ALA A 99 10.83 -5.76 -8.45
N PRO A 100 10.54 -6.97 -8.92
CA PRO A 100 9.26 -7.62 -8.67
C PRO A 100 9.06 -7.84 -7.18
N PHE A 101 7.81 -7.84 -6.72
CA PHE A 101 7.48 -8.11 -5.33
C PHE A 101 6.12 -8.79 -5.21
N VAL A 102 5.93 -9.47 -4.09
CA VAL A 102 4.63 -9.95 -3.62
C VAL A 102 4.40 -9.36 -2.23
N THR A 103 3.14 -9.17 -1.88
CA THR A 103 2.77 -8.58 -0.60
C THR A 103 1.48 -9.19 -0.09
N GLY A 104 1.32 -9.18 1.21
CA GLY A 104 0.11 -9.61 1.88
C GLY A 104 0.01 -9.01 3.26
N GLY A 105 -1.19 -8.94 3.77
CA GLY A 105 -1.39 -8.32 5.07
C GLY A 105 -2.85 -8.23 5.46
N TYR A 106 -3.07 -7.40 6.46
CA TYR A 106 -4.39 -7.09 6.97
C TYR A 106 -4.80 -5.68 6.53
N THR A 107 -6.09 -5.47 6.34
CA THR A 107 -6.65 -4.16 6.00
C THR A 107 -7.82 -3.84 6.91
N LEU A 108 -7.77 -2.68 7.51
CA LEU A 108 -8.88 -2.03 8.18
C LEU A 108 -9.49 -0.99 7.27
N LEU A 109 -10.76 -1.16 6.93
CA LEU A 109 -11.58 -0.21 6.19
C LEU A 109 -12.42 0.57 7.21
N ALA A 110 -12.05 1.83 7.46
CA ALA A 110 -12.64 2.69 8.48
C ALA A 110 -13.70 3.61 7.85
N GLY A 111 -14.96 3.22 7.99
CA GLY A 111 -16.15 3.99 7.60
C GLY A 111 -17.06 4.23 8.80
N SER A 112 -18.38 4.26 8.57
CA SER A 112 -19.38 4.25 9.67
C SER A 112 -19.26 2.98 10.50
N ASP A 113 -18.99 1.86 9.85
CA ASP A 113 -18.64 0.58 10.46
C ASP A 113 -17.26 0.15 10.01
N ALA A 114 -16.47 -0.38 10.94
CA ALA A 114 -15.15 -0.90 10.64
C ALA A 114 -15.25 -2.27 9.97
N LEU A 115 -14.71 -2.40 8.77
CA LEU A 115 -14.61 -3.66 8.05
C LEU A 115 -13.18 -4.18 8.08
N HIS A 116 -13.05 -5.48 8.33
CA HIS A 116 -11.79 -6.19 8.39
C HIS A 116 -11.59 -7.03 7.13
N ALA A 117 -10.45 -6.90 6.49
CA ALA A 117 -10.09 -7.63 5.29
C ALA A 117 -8.67 -8.18 5.38
N VAL A 118 -8.41 -9.25 4.66
CA VAL A 118 -7.06 -9.71 4.33
C VAL A 118 -6.73 -9.17 2.95
N ASN A 119 -5.50 -8.73 2.74
CA ASN A 119 -5.07 -8.30 1.43
C ASN A 119 -3.93 -9.16 0.90
N VAL A 120 -3.89 -9.36 -0.42
CA VAL A 120 -2.82 -10.01 -1.14
C VAL A 120 -2.58 -9.27 -2.45
N GLY A 121 -1.33 -9.17 -2.84
CA GLY A 121 -0.97 -8.47 -4.06
C GLY A 121 0.41 -8.82 -4.58
N GLY A 122 0.72 -8.26 -5.72
CA GLY A 122 2.05 -8.38 -6.32
C GLY A 122 2.24 -7.36 -7.42
N GLY A 123 3.49 -7.06 -7.71
CA GLY A 123 3.79 -6.01 -8.65
C GLY A 123 5.26 -5.88 -8.99
N LEU A 124 5.59 -4.73 -9.54
CA LEU A 124 6.90 -4.39 -10.01
C LEU A 124 7.25 -2.95 -9.64
N ASN A 125 8.41 -2.75 -9.06
CA ASN A 125 9.04 -1.44 -8.95
C ASN A 125 10.04 -1.29 -10.10
N TRP A 126 9.88 -0.25 -10.91
CA TRP A 126 10.80 0.15 -11.97
C TRP A 126 11.54 1.42 -11.56
N TRP A 127 12.81 1.27 -11.16
CA TRP A 127 13.68 2.35 -10.74
C TRP A 127 14.35 3.02 -11.95
N PHE A 128 13.77 4.13 -12.42
CA PHE A 128 14.32 4.89 -13.54
C PHE A 128 15.39 5.92 -13.09
N LYS A 129 15.43 6.25 -11.80
CA LYS A 129 16.52 6.96 -11.13
C LYS A 129 16.95 6.18 -9.88
N ASP A 130 18.11 6.52 -9.33
CA ASP A 130 18.66 5.84 -8.14
C ASP A 130 17.70 5.80 -6.95
N ARG A 131 16.89 6.84 -6.78
CA ARG A 131 15.97 7.00 -5.64
C ARG A 131 14.51 7.16 -6.04
N LEU A 132 14.19 7.14 -7.34
CA LEU A 132 12.83 7.36 -7.84
C LEU A 132 12.44 6.26 -8.82
N GLY A 133 11.27 5.69 -8.64
CA GLY A 133 10.75 4.61 -9.47
C GLY A 133 9.25 4.70 -9.67
N LEU A 134 8.77 3.94 -10.64
CA LEU A 134 7.36 3.67 -10.86
C LEU A 134 7.01 2.35 -10.18
N ARG A 135 5.89 2.33 -9.44
CA ARG A 135 5.32 1.12 -8.82
C ARG A 135 4.05 0.75 -9.54
N LEU A 136 4.00 -0.47 -10.04
CA LEU A 136 2.80 -1.10 -10.60
C LEU A 136 2.43 -2.28 -9.71
N GLU A 137 1.16 -2.39 -9.30
CA GLU A 137 0.74 -3.43 -8.37
C GLU A 137 -0.71 -3.84 -8.61
N PHE A 138 -0.99 -5.14 -8.54
CA PHE A 138 -2.33 -5.70 -8.41
C PHE A 138 -2.57 -6.02 -6.94
N ARG A 139 -3.72 -5.61 -6.40
CA ARG A 139 -4.08 -5.85 -5.02
C ARG A 139 -5.54 -6.30 -4.93
N ASP A 140 -5.77 -7.36 -4.16
CA ASP A 140 -7.10 -7.81 -3.76
C ASP A 140 -7.26 -7.68 -2.24
N HIS A 141 -8.38 -7.13 -1.81
CA HIS A 141 -8.79 -7.07 -0.42
C HIS A 141 -10.02 -7.94 -0.26
N VAL A 142 -9.92 -8.99 0.54
CA VAL A 142 -10.97 -9.96 0.79
C VAL A 142 -11.57 -9.69 2.16
N ALA A 143 -12.83 -9.22 2.20
CA ALA A 143 -13.55 -8.95 3.44
C ALA A 143 -13.91 -10.28 4.15
N VAL A 144 -13.49 -10.41 5.42
CA VAL A 144 -13.61 -11.66 6.17
C VAL A 144 -15.05 -11.94 6.64
N ARG A 145 -15.91 -10.92 6.72
CA ARG A 145 -17.22 -11.00 7.36
C ARG A 145 -18.44 -11.11 6.45
N PHE A 146 -18.35 -10.76 5.18
CA PHE A 146 -19.48 -10.68 4.26
C PHE A 146 -19.22 -11.51 3.01
N ASN A 147 -19.53 -12.80 3.09
CA ASN A 147 -19.57 -13.72 1.93
C ASN A 147 -18.41 -13.56 0.95
N SER A 148 -17.19 -13.33 1.49
CA SER A 148 -15.95 -13.13 0.71
C SER A 148 -16.04 -12.00 -0.33
N ALA A 149 -16.54 -10.83 0.05
CA ALA A 149 -16.55 -9.66 -0.83
C ALA A 149 -15.11 -9.25 -1.17
N HIS A 150 -14.81 -9.19 -2.46
CA HIS A 150 -13.50 -8.78 -2.99
C HIS A 150 -13.52 -7.31 -3.40
N ILE A 151 -12.41 -6.61 -3.12
CA ILE A 151 -12.11 -5.28 -3.68
C ILE A 151 -10.80 -5.40 -4.42
N PHE A 152 -10.89 -5.50 -5.73
CA PHE A 152 -9.76 -5.68 -6.62
C PHE A 152 -9.30 -4.33 -7.19
N GLY A 153 -8.00 -4.07 -7.19
CA GLY A 153 -7.43 -2.82 -7.68
C GLY A 153 -6.14 -3.00 -8.46
N VAL A 154 -5.97 -2.16 -9.47
CA VAL A 154 -4.71 -1.96 -10.19
C VAL A 154 -4.10 -0.65 -9.72
N ARG A 155 -2.93 -0.69 -9.09
CA ARG A 155 -2.26 0.46 -8.50
C ARG A 155 -1.14 0.94 -9.39
N ILE A 156 -1.10 2.24 -9.61
CA ILE A 156 0.00 2.93 -10.28
C ILE A 156 0.50 4.00 -9.32
N GLY A 157 1.80 4.03 -9.08
CA GLY A 157 2.37 4.93 -8.10
C GLY A 157 3.82 5.31 -8.33
N LEU A 158 4.26 6.30 -7.59
CA LEU A 158 5.66 6.68 -7.50
C LEU A 158 6.27 6.10 -6.23
N ALA A 159 7.42 5.46 -6.37
CA ALA A 159 8.19 4.90 -5.27
C ALA A 159 9.53 5.63 -5.13
N PHE A 160 10.00 5.76 -3.87
CA PHE A 160 11.27 6.39 -3.53
C PHE A 160 11.99 5.57 -2.46
N ARG A 161 13.35 5.53 -2.55
CA ARG A 161 14.23 4.77 -1.65
C ARG A 161 15.53 5.51 -1.33
#